data_3df7201d7f0c5741f4f19d5d477e6c9b
#
_entry.id   3df7201d7f0c5741f4f19d5d477e6c9b
#
_cell.length_a   1.000
_cell.length_b   1.000
_cell.length_c   1.000
_cell.angle_alpha   90.00
_cell.angle_beta   90.00
_cell.angle_gamma   90.00
#
_symmetry.space_group_name_H-M   'P 1'
#
loop_
_entity.id
_entity.type
_entity.pdbx_description
1 polymer ?
#
loop_
_entity_poly.entity_id
_entity_poly.type
_entity_poly.pdbx_seq_one_letter_code
_entity_poly.pdbx_strand_id
1 'polypeptide(L)'
;MHVLSSRFALRFLRLLVVALAAFLPLLGAAHRPDTENTARWSVRPGVGYTIGAFVPTPTPAELRAVDHYAPVGGLRFGADVVYRTGGVVDCSIGAYFTDRGMDTEVRVSGYRTKVVQGSQQLAGYFFGRNHTRARLRGLFVPLALRYPIGRCTLTGGAYLEWYSLTQFSGTASDGYLRVDRPTGDKVLIGPTNEGSASYDFSDQLNDSGFGLHLGGEYALSKRFLLNAQLTWALTPAFDRSFTAVPTPLHPFGFTLGVNYVLSGVR
;
A
#
# COMPACT_ATOMS: atom_id res chain seq x y z
N MET A 1 22.88 -6.62 -16.77
CA MET A 1 22.95 -5.90 -15.48
C MET A 1 21.62 -6.03 -14.72
N HIS A 2 21.28 -7.29 -14.33
CA HIS A 2 19.98 -7.71 -13.74
C HIS A 2 20.00 -7.84 -12.20
N VAL A 3 20.90 -7.18 -11.48
CA VAL A 3 21.25 -7.59 -10.11
C VAL A 3 20.65 -6.69 -9.01
N LEU A 4 20.23 -5.47 -9.32
CA LEU A 4 19.76 -4.54 -8.27
C LEU A 4 18.28 -4.67 -7.91
N SER A 5 17.38 -4.98 -8.85
CA SER A 5 15.94 -5.12 -8.56
C SER A 5 15.63 -6.42 -7.79
N SER A 6 16.34 -7.50 -8.10
CA SER A 6 16.17 -8.77 -7.39
C SER A 6 16.66 -8.71 -5.93
N ARG A 7 17.66 -7.89 -5.63
CA ARG A 7 18.22 -7.76 -4.28
C ARG A 7 17.30 -6.99 -3.32
N PHE A 8 16.54 -6.01 -3.82
CA PHE A 8 15.58 -5.27 -2.97
C PHE A 8 14.34 -6.13 -2.68
N ALA A 9 13.77 -6.76 -3.70
CA ALA A 9 12.68 -7.71 -3.54
C ALA A 9 13.10 -8.92 -2.67
N LEU A 10 14.33 -9.42 -2.86
CA LEU A 10 14.87 -10.52 -2.07
C LEU A 10 15.17 -10.12 -0.61
N ARG A 11 15.62 -8.89 -0.36
CA ARG A 11 15.80 -8.36 0.99
C ARG A 11 14.49 -8.15 1.70
N PHE A 12 13.47 -7.63 1.00
CA PHE A 12 12.13 -7.46 1.55
C PHE A 12 11.47 -8.82 1.84
N LEU A 13 11.58 -9.77 0.92
CA LEU A 13 11.12 -11.16 1.10
C LEU A 13 11.86 -11.85 2.27
N ARG A 14 13.18 -11.63 2.40
CA ARG A 14 13.96 -12.15 3.53
C ARG A 14 13.55 -11.53 4.85
N LEU A 15 13.29 -10.22 4.92
CA LEU A 15 12.75 -9.57 6.11
C LEU A 15 11.37 -10.08 6.48
N LEU A 16 10.51 -10.31 5.47
CA LEU A 16 9.19 -10.92 5.67
C LEU A 16 9.30 -12.36 6.20
N VAL A 17 10.21 -13.16 5.63
CA VAL A 17 10.48 -14.55 6.05
C VAL A 17 11.13 -14.57 7.43
N VAL A 18 12.04 -13.66 7.76
CA VAL A 18 12.65 -13.55 9.09
C VAL A 18 11.62 -13.09 10.13
N ALA A 19 10.73 -12.14 9.78
CA ALA A 19 9.62 -11.75 10.64
C ALA A 19 8.64 -12.91 10.85
N LEU A 20 8.32 -13.67 9.80
CA LEU A 20 7.49 -14.87 9.89
C LEU A 20 8.18 -15.99 10.69
N ALA A 21 9.50 -16.19 10.51
CA ALA A 21 10.29 -17.18 11.24
C ALA A 21 10.50 -16.82 12.71
N ALA A 22 10.54 -15.53 13.06
CA ALA A 22 10.56 -15.07 14.44
C ALA A 22 9.23 -15.34 15.18
N PHE A 23 8.14 -15.55 14.45
CA PHE A 23 6.84 -15.97 14.98
C PHE A 23 6.71 -17.50 15.15
N LEU A 24 7.54 -18.30 14.45
CA LEU A 24 7.50 -19.77 14.52
C LEU A 24 7.71 -20.38 15.92
N PRO A 25 8.61 -19.89 16.80
CA PRO A 25 8.76 -20.46 18.14
C PRO A 25 7.58 -20.18 19.06
N LEU A 26 6.71 -19.21 18.72
CA LEU A 26 5.45 -18.94 19.45
C LEU A 26 4.33 -19.94 19.13
N LEU A 27 4.49 -20.76 18.08
CA LEU A 27 3.54 -21.80 17.67
C LEU A 27 3.47 -23.02 18.63
N GLY A 28 4.41 -23.13 19.57
CA GLY A 28 4.51 -24.28 20.49
C GLY A 28 3.55 -24.28 21.67
N ALA A 29 2.75 -23.23 21.88
CA ALA A 29 1.81 -23.16 23.01
C ALA A 29 0.45 -22.64 22.56
N ALA A 30 -0.30 -23.48 21.86
CA ALA A 30 -1.72 -23.22 21.55
C ALA A 30 -2.58 -23.36 22.82
N HIS A 31 -2.35 -22.47 23.77
CA HIS A 31 -3.22 -22.32 24.93
C HIS A 31 -4.03 -21.04 24.73
N ARG A 32 -5.31 -21.19 24.41
CA ARG A 32 -6.28 -20.08 24.36
C ARG A 32 -6.31 -19.49 25.79
N PRO A 33 -5.91 -18.23 26.04
CA PRO A 33 -6.10 -17.67 27.35
C PRO A 33 -7.62 -17.67 27.59
N ASP A 34 -8.05 -18.37 28.63
CA ASP A 34 -9.42 -18.38 29.11
C ASP A 34 -9.83 -16.94 29.47
N THR A 35 -10.30 -16.21 28.48
CA THR A 35 -11.00 -14.97 28.71
C THR A 35 -12.45 -15.38 29.03
N GLU A 36 -12.90 -15.16 30.25
CA GLU A 36 -14.27 -15.34 30.77
C GLU A 36 -15.37 -14.67 29.94
N ASN A 37 -15.07 -14.19 28.76
CA ASN A 37 -16.02 -13.52 27.89
C ASN A 37 -16.68 -14.57 26.97
N THR A 38 -17.80 -15.12 27.45
CA THR A 38 -18.66 -16.08 26.75
C THR A 38 -19.40 -15.49 25.54
N ALA A 39 -19.29 -14.20 25.28
CA ALA A 39 -19.95 -13.54 24.17
C ALA A 39 -19.33 -13.97 22.82
N ARG A 40 -20.18 -14.39 21.91
CA ARG A 40 -19.76 -14.79 20.54
C ARG A 40 -19.33 -13.59 19.69
N TRP A 41 -19.84 -12.41 19.97
CA TRP A 41 -19.56 -11.20 19.24
C TRP A 41 -18.74 -10.22 20.09
N SER A 42 -17.78 -9.56 19.47
CA SER A 42 -17.04 -8.45 20.11
C SER A 42 -16.79 -7.35 19.10
N VAL A 43 -17.00 -6.10 19.53
CA VAL A 43 -16.66 -4.90 18.75
C VAL A 43 -15.30 -4.40 19.21
N ARG A 44 -14.44 -4.06 18.27
CA ARG A 44 -13.06 -3.63 18.54
C ARG A 44 -12.76 -2.32 17.79
N PRO A 45 -13.11 -1.16 18.38
CA PRO A 45 -12.63 0.10 17.82
C PRO A 45 -11.12 0.15 17.86
N GLY A 46 -10.53 0.75 16.82
CA GLY A 46 -9.10 0.82 16.66
C GLY A 46 -8.64 2.10 16.01
N VAL A 47 -7.41 2.48 16.32
CA VAL A 47 -6.69 3.58 15.72
C VAL A 47 -5.28 3.11 15.37
N GLY A 48 -4.76 3.62 14.28
CA GLY A 48 -3.42 3.27 13.81
C GLY A 48 -2.86 4.28 12.85
N TYR A 49 -1.67 3.99 12.39
CA TYR A 49 -0.97 4.76 11.38
C TYR A 49 -0.64 3.84 10.21
N THR A 50 -1.02 4.25 9.01
CA THR A 50 -0.79 3.47 7.79
C THR A 50 0.20 4.22 6.91
N ILE A 51 1.24 3.54 6.46
CA ILE A 51 2.12 4.00 5.40
C ILE A 51 1.81 3.23 4.11
N GLY A 52 2.07 3.84 2.96
CA GLY A 52 1.74 3.23 1.68
C GLY A 52 2.81 3.39 0.61
N ALA A 53 2.63 2.59 -0.44
CA ALA A 53 3.43 2.62 -1.65
C ALA A 53 2.56 2.24 -2.84
N PHE A 54 2.99 2.65 -4.04
CA PHE A 54 2.51 2.13 -5.31
C PHE A 54 3.63 1.31 -5.94
N VAL A 55 3.42 0.02 -6.03
CA VAL A 55 4.44 -0.92 -6.47
C VAL A 55 4.17 -1.33 -7.92
N PRO A 56 5.09 -1.03 -8.86
CA PRO A 56 4.96 -1.50 -10.24
C PRO A 56 5.13 -3.01 -10.30
N THR A 57 4.21 -3.69 -10.98
CA THR A 57 4.26 -5.14 -11.14
C THR A 57 3.95 -5.52 -12.59
N PRO A 58 4.93 -6.02 -13.37
CA PRO A 58 6.34 -6.22 -13.03
C PRO A 58 7.11 -4.89 -12.91
N THR A 59 8.34 -4.93 -12.34
CA THR A 59 9.20 -3.74 -12.31
C THR A 59 9.59 -3.35 -13.73
N PRO A 60 9.33 -2.11 -14.18
CA PRO A 60 9.62 -1.69 -15.54
C PRO A 60 11.14 -1.63 -15.80
N ALA A 61 11.55 -2.04 -16.99
CA ALA A 61 12.96 -2.02 -17.40
C ALA A 61 13.51 -0.58 -17.55
N GLU A 62 12.62 0.39 -17.71
CA GLU A 62 12.91 1.82 -17.85
C GLU A 62 13.31 2.47 -16.54
N LEU A 63 13.00 1.85 -15.39
CA LEU A 63 13.41 2.32 -14.07
C LEU A 63 14.88 2.01 -13.83
N ARG A 64 15.71 3.05 -13.72
CA ARG A 64 17.17 2.94 -13.55
C ARG A 64 17.60 2.98 -12.10
N ALA A 65 17.00 3.88 -11.31
CA ALA A 65 17.30 4.04 -9.90
C ALA A 65 16.12 4.65 -9.16
N VAL A 66 16.01 4.34 -7.89
CA VAL A 66 15.16 5.06 -6.92
C VAL A 66 16.12 5.89 -6.08
N ASP A 67 16.11 7.21 -6.32
CA ASP A 67 17.02 8.14 -5.65
C ASP A 67 16.45 8.53 -4.28
N HIS A 68 15.12 8.66 -4.18
CA HIS A 68 14.42 8.95 -2.93
C HIS A 68 13.11 8.16 -2.85
N TYR A 69 12.79 7.68 -1.66
CA TYR A 69 11.49 7.10 -1.34
C TYR A 69 11.13 7.44 0.11
N ALA A 70 10.04 8.16 0.28
CA ALA A 70 9.44 8.43 1.58
C ALA A 70 7.99 7.94 1.60
N PRO A 71 7.66 6.96 2.44
CA PRO A 71 6.28 6.58 2.66
C PRO A 71 5.56 7.72 3.37
N VAL A 72 4.53 8.27 2.74
CA VAL A 72 3.64 9.25 3.37
C VAL A 72 2.56 8.47 4.09
N GLY A 73 2.53 8.61 5.40
CA GLY A 73 1.54 7.93 6.23
C GLY A 73 0.39 8.83 6.61
N GLY A 74 -0.67 8.19 7.08
CA GLY A 74 -1.83 8.85 7.60
C GLY A 74 -2.54 8.04 8.68
N LEU A 75 -3.51 8.67 9.30
CA LEU A 75 -4.31 8.03 10.33
C LEU A 75 -5.22 6.95 9.72
N ARG A 76 -5.36 5.86 10.47
CA ARG A 76 -6.40 4.86 10.29
C ARG A 76 -7.24 4.81 11.55
N PHE A 77 -8.55 4.84 11.42
CA PHE A 77 -9.47 4.67 12.53
C PHE A 77 -10.77 4.00 12.09
N GLY A 78 -11.36 3.21 12.97
CA GLY A 78 -12.56 2.45 12.67
C GLY A 78 -12.81 1.37 13.70
N ALA A 79 -13.45 0.29 13.30
CA ALA A 79 -13.72 -0.84 14.18
C ALA A 79 -13.82 -2.16 13.42
N ASP A 80 -13.48 -3.25 14.09
CA ASP A 80 -13.80 -4.62 13.69
C ASP A 80 -14.96 -5.17 14.52
N VAL A 81 -15.80 -5.94 13.87
CA VAL A 81 -16.73 -6.86 14.52
C VAL A 81 -16.15 -8.27 14.36
N VAL A 82 -15.87 -8.90 15.49
CA VAL A 82 -15.29 -10.24 15.53
C VAL A 82 -16.33 -11.23 16.00
N TYR A 83 -16.51 -12.29 15.23
CA TYR A 83 -17.36 -13.43 15.58
C TYR A 83 -16.48 -14.62 15.99
N ARG A 84 -16.67 -15.07 17.22
CA ARG A 84 -16.04 -16.30 17.74
C ARG A 84 -16.84 -17.49 17.35
N THR A 85 -16.28 -18.34 16.50
CA THR A 85 -16.94 -19.56 16.04
C THR A 85 -17.03 -20.64 17.11
N GLY A 86 -16.20 -20.56 18.16
CA GLY A 86 -16.00 -21.61 19.13
C GLY A 86 -15.01 -22.69 18.66
N GLY A 87 -14.60 -22.67 17.40
CA GLY A 87 -13.60 -23.51 16.81
C GLY A 87 -12.19 -22.92 16.87
N VAL A 88 -11.32 -23.40 15.99
CA VAL A 88 -9.91 -23.01 15.89
C VAL A 88 -9.74 -21.61 15.29
N VAL A 89 -10.67 -21.19 14.42
CA VAL A 89 -10.60 -19.96 13.65
C VAL A 89 -11.83 -19.11 13.92
N ASP A 90 -11.62 -17.85 14.22
CA ASP A 90 -12.66 -16.82 14.32
C ASP A 90 -12.77 -16.03 13.00
N CYS A 91 -13.85 -15.30 12.80
CA CYS A 91 -14.07 -14.43 11.63
C CYS A 91 -14.21 -12.99 12.07
N SER A 92 -13.83 -12.05 11.22
CA SER A 92 -14.12 -10.64 11.45
C SER A 92 -14.41 -9.88 10.17
N ILE A 93 -15.20 -8.84 10.32
CA ILE A 93 -15.40 -7.79 9.33
C ILE A 93 -15.13 -6.45 9.99
N GLY A 94 -14.46 -5.54 9.27
CA GLY A 94 -14.15 -4.21 9.77
C GLY A 94 -14.62 -3.11 8.84
N ALA A 95 -14.61 -1.89 9.37
CA ALA A 95 -14.77 -0.68 8.58
C ALA A 95 -13.83 0.39 9.16
N TYR A 96 -12.91 0.88 8.32
CA TYR A 96 -11.88 1.82 8.72
C TYR A 96 -11.77 2.95 7.69
N PHE A 97 -11.62 4.16 8.18
CA PHE A 97 -11.07 5.22 7.37
C PHE A 97 -9.56 5.08 7.32
N THR A 98 -8.96 5.16 6.13
CA THR A 98 -7.52 5.06 5.93
C THR A 98 -7.00 6.20 5.08
N ASP A 99 -5.77 6.60 5.36
CA ASP A 99 -5.02 7.59 4.58
C ASP A 99 -3.58 7.10 4.42
N ARG A 100 -3.10 6.98 3.19
CA ARG A 100 -1.74 6.52 2.89
C ARG A 100 -1.23 7.07 1.57
N GLY A 101 0.08 7.16 1.42
CA GLY A 101 0.67 7.66 0.20
C GLY A 101 2.17 7.42 0.13
N MET A 102 2.80 8.03 -0.87
CA MET A 102 4.24 8.04 -1.04
C MET A 102 4.70 9.34 -1.69
N ASP A 103 5.95 9.69 -1.41
CA ASP A 103 6.74 10.67 -2.14
C ASP A 103 7.99 9.96 -2.66
N THR A 104 8.23 9.98 -3.96
CA THR A 104 9.33 9.23 -4.56
C THR A 104 9.99 9.99 -5.68
N GLU A 105 11.31 9.89 -5.75
CA GLU A 105 12.12 10.40 -6.86
C GLU A 105 12.85 9.23 -7.52
N VAL A 106 12.63 9.08 -8.82
CA VAL A 106 13.19 7.99 -9.62
C VAL A 106 13.87 8.51 -10.86
N ARG A 107 14.95 7.85 -11.26
CA ARG A 107 15.56 8.05 -12.58
C ARG A 107 15.00 7.04 -13.57
N VAL A 108 14.57 7.56 -14.71
CA VAL A 108 13.98 6.76 -15.77
C VAL A 108 14.70 6.97 -17.10
N SER A 109 14.62 5.98 -17.96
CA SER A 109 15.24 6.02 -19.28
C SER A 109 14.31 5.37 -20.31
N GLY A 110 13.69 6.20 -21.16
CA GLY A 110 12.72 5.75 -22.15
C GLY A 110 11.35 5.42 -21.56
N TYR A 111 10.99 6.03 -20.43
CA TYR A 111 9.70 5.81 -19.78
C TYR A 111 8.59 6.57 -20.53
N ARG A 112 7.58 5.83 -21.00
CA ARG A 112 6.46 6.45 -21.72
C ARG A 112 5.60 7.22 -20.72
N THR A 113 5.35 8.49 -21.02
CA THR A 113 4.54 9.36 -20.14
C THR A 113 3.89 10.49 -20.93
N LYS A 114 2.99 11.22 -20.24
CA LYS A 114 2.41 12.49 -20.69
C LYS A 114 2.77 13.54 -19.64
N VAL A 115 3.26 14.68 -20.09
CA VAL A 115 3.66 15.80 -19.23
C VAL A 115 3.15 17.13 -19.83
N VAL A 116 3.05 18.14 -18.97
CA VAL A 116 2.72 19.50 -19.36
C VAL A 116 3.94 20.39 -19.09
N GLN A 117 4.43 21.05 -20.13
CA GLN A 117 5.50 22.04 -20.03
C GLN A 117 5.00 23.40 -20.51
N GLY A 118 4.87 24.36 -19.60
CA GLY A 118 4.20 25.62 -19.88
C GLY A 118 2.72 25.39 -20.24
N SER A 119 2.32 25.77 -21.45
CA SER A 119 0.97 25.55 -21.98
C SER A 119 0.85 24.34 -22.92
N GLN A 120 1.95 23.61 -23.14
CA GLN A 120 1.97 22.49 -24.10
C GLN A 120 1.90 21.14 -23.38
N GLN A 121 0.99 20.28 -23.88
CA GLN A 121 0.93 18.89 -23.48
C GLN A 121 1.81 18.05 -24.41
N LEU A 122 2.77 17.35 -23.84
CA LEU A 122 3.73 16.51 -24.55
C LEU A 122 3.52 15.05 -24.14
N ALA A 123 3.46 14.17 -25.12
CA ALA A 123 3.42 12.72 -24.91
C ALA A 123 4.63 12.07 -25.59
N GLY A 124 5.26 11.12 -24.93
CA GLY A 124 6.43 10.47 -25.50
C GLY A 124 7.25 9.65 -24.49
N TYR A 125 8.53 9.53 -24.78
CA TYR A 125 9.49 8.76 -24.02
C TYR A 125 10.41 9.70 -23.23
N PHE A 126 10.30 9.68 -21.93
CA PHE A 126 11.04 10.55 -21.02
C PHE A 126 12.34 9.88 -20.53
N PHE A 127 13.39 10.69 -20.46
CA PHE A 127 14.73 10.34 -19.98
C PHE A 127 15.13 11.41 -18.98
N GLY A 128 15.22 11.10 -17.68
CA GLY A 128 15.51 12.10 -16.66
C GLY A 128 15.05 11.64 -15.27
N ARG A 129 14.76 12.62 -14.42
CA ARG A 129 14.22 12.41 -13.08
C ARG A 129 12.73 12.61 -13.05
N ASN A 130 12.04 11.76 -12.31
CA ASN A 130 10.60 11.82 -12.09
C ASN A 130 10.32 11.84 -10.60
N HIS A 131 9.77 12.94 -10.11
CA HIS A 131 9.31 13.09 -8.73
C HIS A 131 7.81 12.90 -8.70
N THR A 132 7.34 11.91 -7.94
CA THR A 132 5.92 11.53 -7.87
C THR A 132 5.42 11.61 -6.45
N ARG A 133 4.28 12.26 -6.27
CA ARG A 133 3.48 12.23 -5.05
C ARG A 133 2.18 11.50 -5.31
N ALA A 134 1.90 10.50 -4.49
CA ALA A 134 0.67 9.74 -4.59
C ALA A 134 0.03 9.59 -3.21
N ARG A 135 -1.31 9.69 -3.17
CA ARG A 135 -2.09 9.55 -1.95
C ARG A 135 -3.44 8.90 -2.22
N LEU A 136 -3.83 7.99 -1.35
CA LEU A 136 -5.15 7.35 -1.35
C LEU A 136 -5.76 7.53 0.04
N ARG A 137 -6.99 8.02 0.06
CA ARG A 137 -7.77 8.19 1.28
C ARG A 137 -9.17 7.65 1.06
N GLY A 138 -9.71 6.89 2.02
CA GLY A 138 -11.03 6.34 1.84
C GLY A 138 -11.46 5.35 2.90
N LEU A 139 -12.51 4.60 2.57
CA LEU A 139 -13.07 3.54 3.40
C LEU A 139 -12.40 2.21 3.04
N PHE A 140 -11.89 1.52 4.05
CA PHE A 140 -11.27 0.20 3.96
C PHE A 140 -12.12 -0.80 4.75
N VAL A 141 -12.55 -1.88 4.09
CA VAL A 141 -13.42 -2.92 4.67
C VAL A 141 -12.72 -4.27 4.60
N PRO A 142 -11.98 -4.67 5.64
CA PRO A 142 -11.35 -5.99 5.72
C PRO A 142 -12.36 -7.08 6.11
N LEU A 143 -12.21 -8.23 5.49
CA LEU A 143 -12.80 -9.51 5.86
C LEU A 143 -11.66 -10.43 6.26
N ALA A 144 -11.63 -10.94 7.49
CA ALA A 144 -10.51 -11.72 7.98
C ALA A 144 -10.93 -13.03 8.66
N LEU A 145 -10.10 -14.03 8.43
CA LEU A 145 -9.96 -15.18 9.29
C LEU A 145 -8.93 -14.86 10.37
N ARG A 146 -9.18 -15.32 11.59
CA ARG A 146 -8.41 -14.99 12.78
C ARG A 146 -8.03 -16.27 13.50
N TYR A 147 -6.74 -16.54 13.60
CA TYR A 147 -6.21 -17.74 14.25
C TYR A 147 -5.50 -17.34 15.55
N PRO A 148 -6.14 -17.56 16.72
CA PRO A 148 -5.53 -17.21 18.01
C PRO A 148 -4.44 -18.22 18.40
N ILE A 149 -3.29 -17.70 18.85
CA ILE A 149 -2.13 -18.48 19.30
C ILE A 149 -1.63 -17.83 20.60
N GLY A 150 -2.10 -18.31 21.74
CA GLY A 150 -1.77 -17.70 23.03
C GLY A 150 -2.17 -16.23 23.10
N ARG A 151 -1.19 -15.33 23.29
CA ARG A 151 -1.42 -13.87 23.30
C ARG A 151 -1.41 -13.24 21.92
N CYS A 152 -1.04 -14.00 20.89
CA CYS A 152 -1.03 -13.55 19.50
C CYS A 152 -2.29 -14.02 18.78
N THR A 153 -2.69 -13.29 17.75
CA THR A 153 -3.71 -13.72 16.79
C THR A 153 -3.19 -13.40 15.40
N LEU A 154 -3.04 -14.42 14.55
CA LEU A 154 -2.78 -14.20 13.13
C LEU A 154 -4.09 -13.84 12.44
N THR A 155 -4.02 -12.89 11.52
CA THR A 155 -5.17 -12.44 10.74
C THR A 155 -4.82 -12.44 9.26
N GLY A 156 -5.75 -12.89 8.43
CA GLY A 156 -5.55 -12.86 6.99
C GLY A 156 -6.88 -12.96 6.25
N GLY A 157 -6.93 -12.35 5.08
CA GLY A 157 -8.14 -12.35 4.29
C GLY A 157 -8.12 -11.37 3.13
N ALA A 158 -9.32 -11.00 2.69
CA ALA A 158 -9.51 -10.05 1.62
C ALA A 158 -10.03 -8.70 2.15
N TYR A 159 -9.90 -7.67 1.34
CA TYR A 159 -10.49 -6.37 1.66
C TYR A 159 -11.07 -5.71 0.42
N LEU A 160 -12.04 -4.85 0.65
CA LEU A 160 -12.55 -3.88 -0.30
C LEU A 160 -12.17 -2.47 0.15
N GLU A 161 -11.96 -1.59 -0.80
CA GLU A 161 -11.59 -0.21 -0.53
C GLU A 161 -12.31 0.73 -1.49
N TRP A 162 -12.82 1.86 -0.98
CA TRP A 162 -13.41 2.94 -1.75
C TRP A 162 -12.70 4.23 -1.42
N TYR A 163 -12.18 4.89 -2.44
CA TYR A 163 -11.38 6.10 -2.28
C TYR A 163 -12.27 7.34 -2.37
N SER A 164 -12.19 8.19 -1.36
CA SER A 164 -12.81 9.52 -1.33
C SER A 164 -11.87 10.62 -1.80
N LEU A 165 -10.57 10.33 -1.84
CA LEU A 165 -9.54 11.19 -2.40
C LEU A 165 -8.46 10.32 -3.02
N THR A 166 -8.17 10.63 -4.26
CA THR A 166 -7.08 10.05 -5.03
C THR A 166 -6.14 11.16 -5.49
N GLN A 167 -4.85 10.98 -5.36
CA GLN A 167 -3.83 11.90 -5.86
C GLN A 167 -2.69 11.10 -6.48
N PHE A 168 -2.30 11.50 -7.68
CA PHE A 168 -1.11 11.00 -8.36
C PHE A 168 -0.58 12.10 -9.28
N SER A 169 0.34 12.90 -8.75
CA SER A 169 0.90 14.05 -9.47
C SER A 169 2.41 14.11 -9.27
N GLY A 170 3.08 14.85 -10.12
CA GLY A 170 4.51 15.00 -10.00
C GLY A 170 5.15 15.92 -11.05
N THR A 171 6.47 15.87 -11.07
CA THR A 171 7.30 16.66 -11.97
C THR A 171 8.35 15.79 -12.64
N ALA A 172 8.57 16.05 -13.93
CA ALA A 172 9.67 15.52 -14.71
C ALA A 172 10.73 16.61 -14.86
N SER A 173 11.98 16.30 -14.57
CA SER A 173 13.09 17.25 -14.57
C SER A 173 14.42 16.63 -15.02
N ASP A 174 15.40 17.48 -15.22
CA ASP A 174 16.79 17.10 -15.49
C ASP A 174 16.95 16.12 -16.65
N GLY A 175 16.26 16.39 -17.78
CA GLY A 175 16.24 15.43 -18.83
C GLY A 175 15.70 15.92 -20.17
N TYR A 176 15.10 15.00 -20.91
CA TYR A 176 14.44 15.29 -22.19
C TYR A 176 13.33 14.30 -22.47
N LEU A 177 12.40 14.73 -23.31
CA LEU A 177 11.32 13.88 -23.83
C LEU A 177 11.49 13.72 -25.34
N ARG A 178 11.36 12.48 -25.82
CA ARG A 178 11.25 12.15 -27.25
C ARG A 178 9.77 12.06 -27.60
N VAL A 179 9.31 12.96 -28.48
CA VAL A 179 7.88 13.06 -28.83
C VAL A 179 7.44 11.84 -29.63
N ASP A 180 6.31 11.28 -29.26
CA ASP A 180 5.61 10.15 -29.89
C ASP A 180 6.37 8.83 -29.99
N ARG A 181 7.65 8.82 -30.33
CA ARG A 181 8.47 7.64 -30.56
C ARG A 181 9.88 7.79 -29.96
N PRO A 182 10.58 6.67 -29.67
CA PRO A 182 11.90 6.72 -29.02
C PRO A 182 12.96 7.50 -29.80
N THR A 183 12.75 7.69 -31.12
CA THR A 183 13.64 8.44 -32.03
C THR A 183 13.03 9.77 -32.47
N GLY A 184 11.90 10.19 -31.90
CA GLY A 184 11.22 11.44 -32.23
C GLY A 184 11.97 12.69 -31.80
N ASP A 185 11.37 13.84 -32.06
CA ASP A 185 11.95 15.13 -31.74
C ASP A 185 12.27 15.24 -30.24
N LYS A 186 13.40 15.84 -29.95
CA LYS A 186 13.91 15.97 -28.58
C LYS A 186 13.49 17.31 -28.00
N VAL A 187 12.66 17.28 -26.95
CA VAL A 187 12.27 18.43 -26.15
C VAL A 187 13.05 18.39 -24.85
N LEU A 188 13.79 19.43 -24.55
CA LEU A 188 14.55 19.53 -23.30
C LEU A 188 13.60 19.86 -22.14
N ILE A 189 13.80 19.20 -21.02
CA ILE A 189 13.09 19.43 -19.77
C ILE A 189 14.14 19.89 -18.74
N GLY A 190 14.00 21.11 -18.27
CA GLY A 190 14.94 21.75 -17.38
C GLY A 190 14.93 21.20 -15.95
N PRO A 191 15.74 21.81 -15.06
CA PRO A 191 15.77 21.46 -13.66
C PRO A 191 14.45 21.78 -12.96
N THR A 192 14.26 21.24 -11.76
CA THR A 192 12.98 21.27 -11.01
C THR A 192 12.39 22.68 -10.84
N ASN A 193 13.24 23.71 -10.75
CA ASN A 193 12.80 25.09 -10.53
C ASN A 193 12.70 25.92 -11.82
N GLU A 194 13.25 25.45 -12.93
CA GLU A 194 13.31 26.18 -14.20
C GLU A 194 13.06 25.24 -15.40
N GLY A 195 11.86 25.33 -15.98
CA GLY A 195 11.55 24.58 -17.20
C GLY A 195 11.28 23.09 -17.00
N SER A 196 10.97 22.66 -15.79
CA SER A 196 10.46 21.32 -15.53
C SER A 196 9.07 21.15 -16.15
N ALA A 197 8.68 19.90 -16.38
CA ALA A 197 7.35 19.55 -16.82
C ALA A 197 6.58 18.90 -15.68
N SER A 198 5.28 19.16 -15.59
CA SER A 198 4.40 18.58 -14.57
C SER A 198 3.45 17.55 -15.19
N TYR A 199 2.92 16.69 -14.34
CA TYR A 199 1.81 15.80 -14.67
C TYR A 199 0.88 15.65 -13.48
N ASP A 200 -0.40 15.45 -13.79
CA ASP A 200 -1.43 15.10 -12.83
C ASP A 200 -2.32 14.01 -13.45
N PHE A 201 -2.34 12.85 -12.81
CA PHE A 201 -3.14 11.69 -13.21
C PHE A 201 -4.12 11.28 -12.11
N SER A 202 -4.44 12.19 -11.20
CA SER A 202 -5.32 11.94 -10.06
C SER A 202 -6.70 11.44 -10.51
N ASP A 203 -7.24 12.02 -11.57
CA ASP A 203 -8.56 11.68 -12.15
C ASP A 203 -8.56 10.34 -12.93
N GLN A 204 -7.39 9.74 -13.10
CA GLN A 204 -7.24 8.45 -13.81
C GLN A 204 -7.09 7.27 -12.87
N LEU A 205 -7.03 7.54 -11.55
CA LEU A 205 -7.01 6.50 -10.53
C LEU A 205 -8.40 5.89 -10.37
N ASN A 206 -8.43 4.58 -10.11
CA ASN A 206 -9.68 3.89 -9.79
C ASN A 206 -10.27 4.40 -8.47
N ASP A 207 -11.58 4.53 -8.39
CA ASP A 207 -12.32 4.97 -7.20
C ASP A 207 -12.45 3.86 -6.16
N SER A 208 -12.13 2.64 -6.51
CA SER A 208 -12.24 1.46 -5.64
C SER A 208 -11.20 0.40 -5.98
N GLY A 209 -10.93 -0.44 -5.00
CA GLY A 209 -10.01 -1.55 -5.17
C GLY A 209 -10.36 -2.72 -4.26
N PHE A 210 -9.83 -3.87 -4.59
CA PHE A 210 -9.83 -5.01 -3.70
C PHE A 210 -8.43 -5.62 -3.61
N GLY A 211 -8.18 -6.35 -2.52
CA GLY A 211 -6.89 -6.97 -2.32
C GLY A 211 -6.89 -7.97 -1.19
N LEU A 212 -5.68 -8.38 -0.83
CA LEU A 212 -5.42 -9.29 0.27
C LEU A 212 -4.71 -8.57 1.40
N HIS A 213 -4.98 -9.02 2.62
CA HIS A 213 -4.26 -8.55 3.79
C HIS A 213 -3.78 -9.71 4.65
N LEU A 214 -2.67 -9.49 5.31
CA LEU A 214 -2.08 -10.39 6.30
C LEU A 214 -1.64 -9.55 7.49
N GLY A 215 -1.89 -10.03 8.70
CA GLY A 215 -1.52 -9.29 9.88
C GLY A 215 -1.44 -10.14 11.13
N GLY A 216 -1.21 -9.46 12.24
CA GLY A 216 -1.21 -10.06 13.55
C GLY A 216 -1.63 -9.07 14.61
N GLU A 217 -2.19 -9.61 15.68
CA GLU A 217 -2.50 -8.87 16.89
C GLU A 217 -1.76 -9.49 18.07
N TYR A 218 -1.34 -8.64 19.00
CA TYR A 218 -0.76 -9.05 20.27
C TYR A 218 -1.56 -8.48 21.44
N ALA A 219 -2.02 -9.32 22.33
CA ALA A 219 -2.78 -8.91 23.51
C ALA A 219 -1.84 -8.29 24.55
N LEU A 220 -1.80 -6.94 24.60
CA LEU A 220 -1.12 -6.18 25.65
C LEU A 220 -1.80 -6.37 27.01
N SER A 221 -3.14 -6.40 26.99
CA SER A 221 -3.99 -6.66 28.16
C SER A 221 -5.28 -7.35 27.72
N LYS A 222 -6.21 -7.58 28.65
CA LYS A 222 -7.55 -8.12 28.35
C LYS A 222 -8.35 -7.21 27.40
N ARG A 223 -8.02 -5.92 27.31
CA ARG A 223 -8.76 -4.92 26.53
C ARG A 223 -7.97 -4.29 25.39
N PHE A 224 -6.65 -4.25 25.45
CA PHE A 224 -5.81 -3.58 24.47
C PHE A 224 -5.03 -4.60 23.63
N LEU A 225 -5.16 -4.46 22.30
CA LEU A 225 -4.49 -5.28 21.31
C LEU A 225 -3.61 -4.37 20.45
N LEU A 226 -2.33 -4.65 20.38
CA LEU A 226 -1.45 -4.09 19.36
C LEU A 226 -1.70 -4.83 18.06
N ASN A 227 -1.87 -4.13 16.94
CA ASN A 227 -2.03 -4.77 15.63
C ASN A 227 -0.98 -4.28 14.63
N ALA A 228 -0.58 -5.19 13.74
CA ALA A 228 0.24 -4.91 12.57
C ALA A 228 -0.40 -5.60 11.37
N GLN A 229 -0.54 -4.88 10.25
CA GLN A 229 -1.23 -5.38 9.06
C GLN A 229 -0.52 -4.93 7.78
N LEU A 230 -0.30 -5.85 6.87
CA LEU A 230 0.11 -5.62 5.49
C LEU A 230 -1.10 -5.74 4.58
N THR A 231 -1.19 -4.87 3.59
CA THR A 231 -2.23 -4.89 2.55
C THR A 231 -1.59 -4.84 1.18
N TRP A 232 -2.11 -5.63 0.25
CA TRP A 232 -1.70 -5.64 -1.15
C TRP A 232 -2.95 -5.60 -2.03
N ALA A 233 -3.12 -4.53 -2.79
CA ALA A 233 -4.20 -4.42 -3.75
C ALA A 233 -3.94 -5.34 -4.96
N LEU A 234 -4.92 -6.16 -5.30
CA LEU A 234 -4.92 -6.94 -6.54
C LEU A 234 -5.45 -6.12 -7.71
N THR A 235 -6.26 -5.11 -7.43
CA THR A 235 -6.69 -4.12 -8.42
C THR A 235 -5.56 -3.12 -8.66
N PRO A 236 -5.17 -2.86 -9.91
CA PRO A 236 -4.25 -1.79 -10.24
C PRO A 236 -4.80 -0.42 -9.83
N ALA A 237 -3.91 0.53 -9.54
CA ALA A 237 -4.31 1.88 -9.14
C ALA A 237 -4.99 2.66 -10.28
N PHE A 238 -4.52 2.45 -11.51
CA PHE A 238 -5.07 3.10 -12.70
C PHE A 238 -6.04 2.21 -13.46
N ASP A 239 -7.00 2.82 -14.15
CA ASP A 239 -7.87 2.13 -15.08
C ASP A 239 -7.05 1.51 -16.23
N ARG A 240 -7.52 0.39 -16.77
CA ARG A 240 -6.85 -0.34 -17.86
C ARG A 240 -6.76 0.45 -19.17
N SER A 241 -7.62 1.42 -19.37
CA SER A 241 -7.60 2.32 -20.53
C SER A 241 -6.49 3.37 -20.46
N PHE A 242 -5.95 3.62 -19.26
CA PHE A 242 -4.91 4.60 -19.03
C PHE A 242 -3.53 4.06 -19.43
N THR A 243 -2.95 4.65 -20.48
CA THR A 243 -1.70 4.18 -21.11
C THR A 243 -0.48 5.06 -20.85
N ALA A 244 -0.63 6.17 -20.11
CA ALA A 244 0.49 7.06 -19.83
C ALA A 244 1.49 6.46 -18.82
N VAL A 245 1.03 5.51 -18.00
CA VAL A 245 1.88 4.69 -17.12
C VAL A 245 1.88 3.27 -17.67
N PRO A 246 2.99 2.80 -18.26
CA PRO A 246 3.01 1.55 -19.02
C PRO A 246 2.92 0.29 -18.16
N THR A 247 3.19 0.40 -16.86
CA THR A 247 3.20 -0.73 -15.93
C THR A 247 2.11 -0.58 -14.89
N PRO A 248 1.31 -1.61 -14.63
CA PRO A 248 0.32 -1.58 -13.55
C PRO A 248 0.97 -1.27 -12.20
N LEU A 249 0.44 -0.29 -11.49
CA LEU A 249 0.84 0.07 -10.14
C LEU A 249 -0.16 -0.51 -9.14
N HIS A 250 0.32 -1.31 -8.21
CA HIS A 250 -0.51 -1.91 -7.17
C HIS A 250 -0.29 -1.20 -5.83
N PRO A 251 -1.37 -0.64 -5.22
CA PRO A 251 -1.29 -0.07 -3.89
C PRO A 251 -0.87 -1.12 -2.85
N PHE A 252 0.10 -0.76 -2.03
CA PHE A 252 0.59 -1.54 -0.91
C PHE A 252 0.49 -0.70 0.36
N GLY A 253 0.24 -1.32 1.51
CA GLY A 253 0.17 -0.62 2.77
C GLY A 253 0.69 -1.43 3.94
N PHE A 254 1.26 -0.74 4.91
CA PHE A 254 1.58 -1.28 6.23
C PHE A 254 0.93 -0.41 7.30
N THR A 255 0.18 -1.04 8.18
CA THR A 255 -0.49 -0.39 9.31
C THR A 255 0.07 -0.92 10.63
N LEU A 256 0.33 0.00 11.55
CA LEU A 256 0.58 -0.31 12.95
C LEU A 256 -0.47 0.43 13.78
N GLY A 257 -1.11 -0.25 14.74
CA GLY A 257 -2.20 0.34 15.49
C GLY A 257 -2.53 -0.37 16.79
N VAL A 258 -3.54 0.16 17.47
CA VAL A 258 -4.07 -0.40 18.71
C VAL A 258 -5.59 -0.52 18.58
N ASN A 259 -6.11 -1.68 18.98
CA ASN A 259 -7.53 -1.95 19.07
C ASN A 259 -7.93 -2.10 20.54
N TYR A 260 -9.12 -1.60 20.87
CA TYR A 260 -9.74 -1.77 22.19
C TYR A 260 -10.87 -2.79 22.10
N VAL A 261 -10.88 -3.77 22.97
CA VAL A 261 -11.94 -4.79 23.01
C VAL A 261 -13.08 -4.27 23.89
N LEU A 262 -14.21 -3.91 23.26
CA LEU A 262 -15.46 -3.70 23.96
C LEU A 262 -16.00 -5.07 24.38
N SER A 263 -16.46 -5.20 25.62
CA SER A 263 -17.08 -6.44 26.11
C SER A 263 -18.26 -6.80 25.22
N GLY A 264 -18.29 -8.05 24.79
CA GLY A 264 -19.24 -8.51 23.79
C GLY A 264 -20.68 -8.38 24.23
N VAL A 265 -21.51 -8.08 23.26
CA VAL A 265 -22.98 -8.19 23.36
C VAL A 265 -23.34 -9.66 23.39
N ARG A 266 -24.12 -10.10 24.37
CA ARG A 266 -24.71 -11.44 24.47
C ARG A 266 -25.79 -11.65 23.41
#